data_b8dc1b21e60ea1ffb0211f8f7fc23c05
#
_entry.id   b8dc1b21e60ea1ffb0211f8f7fc23c05
#
_cell.length_a   1.000
_cell.length_b   1.000
_cell.length_c   1.000
_cell.angle_alpha   90.00
_cell.angle_beta   90.00
_cell.angle_gamma   90.00
#
_symmetry.space_group_name_H-M   'P 1'
#
loop_
_entity.id
_entity.type
_entity.pdbx_description
1 polymer ?
#
loop_
_entity_poly.entity_id
_entity_poly.type
_entity_poly.pdbx_seq_one_letter_code
_entity_poly.pdbx_strand_id
1 'polypeptide(L)'
;MKPYFGKFRIASPYGTRTDPITGEGNTWHAGVDLVGLDSKAVRAPVDGTVLRSRIVTDRSNRTWEWGNYVSVAGDDGYTYYLCHLSRRLAEQGERVRAGQVIGIEGSTGRSTGSHLHFEVRNSAGSAVDPTVILGIPNEAGAVYDGGNSVSPWAQEAVDWALAEGILLGDGAGNLMAQKSCTREETAVFLHRLYQILRKEE
;
A
#
# COMPACT_ATOMS: atom_id res chain seq x y z
N MET A 1 -4.20 -2.53 5.37
CA MET A 1 -2.73 -2.46 5.15
C MET A 1 -2.45 -1.68 3.87
N LYS A 2 -1.25 -1.16 3.62
CA LYS A 2 -0.90 -0.46 2.37
C LYS A 2 -0.54 -1.46 1.26
N PRO A 3 -0.72 -1.10 -0.04
CA PRO A 3 -0.48 -2.01 -1.16
C PRO A 3 1.01 -2.33 -1.42
N TYR A 4 1.92 -1.62 -0.75
CA TYR A 4 3.36 -1.89 -0.75
C TYR A 4 3.88 -2.08 0.67
N PHE A 5 4.92 -2.90 0.82
CA PHE A 5 5.84 -2.83 1.95
C PHE A 5 6.94 -1.81 1.66
N GLY A 6 7.38 -1.09 2.70
CA GLY A 6 8.41 -0.08 2.58
C GLY A 6 7.94 1.20 1.88
N LYS A 7 8.89 1.87 1.26
CA LYS A 7 8.67 3.18 0.65
C LYS A 7 7.94 3.09 -0.68
N PHE A 8 7.02 4.03 -0.89
CA PHE A 8 6.42 4.28 -2.20
C PHE A 8 6.13 5.77 -2.38
N ARG A 9 6.03 6.20 -3.62
CA ARG A 9 5.73 7.59 -3.99
C ARG A 9 4.35 7.67 -4.63
N ILE A 10 3.64 8.75 -4.35
CA ILE A 10 2.40 9.10 -5.04
C ILE A 10 2.78 9.74 -6.38
N ALA A 11 2.49 9.06 -7.49
CA ALA A 11 2.78 9.54 -8.83
C ALA A 11 1.69 10.47 -9.34
N SER A 12 0.41 10.18 -8.98
CA SER A 12 -0.73 11.00 -9.34
C SER A 12 -1.85 10.87 -8.30
N PRO A 13 -2.42 12.01 -7.84
CA PRO A 13 -3.45 12.01 -6.81
C PRO A 13 -4.81 11.52 -7.32
N TYR A 14 -5.69 11.16 -6.39
CA TYR A 14 -7.11 10.96 -6.61
C TYR A 14 -7.82 12.29 -6.88
N GLY A 15 -8.85 12.27 -7.71
CA GLY A 15 -9.69 13.42 -7.98
C GLY A 15 -9.39 14.10 -9.33
N THR A 16 -9.69 15.39 -9.45
CA THR A 16 -9.53 16.12 -10.69
C THR A 16 -8.06 16.42 -10.95
N ARG A 17 -7.58 16.05 -12.14
CA ARG A 17 -6.18 16.26 -12.58
C ARG A 17 -6.09 16.58 -14.07
N THR A 18 -4.91 16.94 -14.54
CA THR A 18 -4.58 16.92 -15.97
C THR A 18 -4.26 15.48 -16.37
N ASP A 19 -4.86 14.98 -17.44
CA ASP A 19 -4.59 13.65 -17.97
C ASP A 19 -3.13 13.57 -18.47
N PRO A 20 -2.32 12.63 -17.95
CA PRO A 20 -0.90 12.57 -18.28
C PRO A 20 -0.62 12.08 -19.72
N ILE A 21 -1.62 11.54 -20.42
CA ILE A 21 -1.49 11.04 -21.80
C ILE A 21 -1.98 12.05 -22.80
N THR A 22 -3.17 12.63 -22.59
CA THR A 22 -3.78 13.57 -23.53
C THR A 22 -3.46 15.02 -23.25
N GLY A 23 -3.01 15.36 -22.03
CA GLY A 23 -2.83 16.73 -21.56
C GLY A 23 -4.15 17.47 -21.27
N GLU A 24 -5.30 16.78 -21.34
CA GLU A 24 -6.60 17.36 -21.05
C GLU A 24 -6.73 17.70 -19.56
N GLY A 25 -7.10 18.94 -19.26
CA GLY A 25 -7.36 19.39 -17.90
C GLY A 25 -8.69 18.93 -17.35
N ASN A 26 -8.85 18.97 -16.02
CA ASN A 26 -10.09 18.62 -15.31
C ASN A 26 -10.60 17.18 -15.54
N THR A 27 -9.69 16.26 -15.84
CA THR A 27 -10.03 14.84 -15.98
C THR A 27 -10.13 14.17 -14.62
N TRP A 28 -11.19 13.37 -14.42
CA TRP A 28 -11.41 12.67 -13.17
C TRP A 28 -10.53 11.40 -13.06
N HIS A 29 -9.78 11.27 -11.96
CA HIS A 29 -8.99 10.13 -11.60
C HIS A 29 -9.64 9.37 -10.42
N ALA A 30 -10.18 8.20 -10.67
CA ALA A 30 -10.95 7.42 -9.70
C ALA A 30 -10.11 6.65 -8.67
N GLY A 31 -8.79 6.71 -8.80
CA GLY A 31 -7.83 6.06 -7.92
C GLY A 31 -6.64 6.96 -7.58
N VAL A 32 -5.64 6.41 -6.95
CA VAL A 32 -4.33 7.03 -6.74
C VAL A 32 -3.26 6.20 -7.46
N ASP A 33 -2.33 6.87 -8.14
CA ASP A 33 -1.21 6.18 -8.79
C ASP A 33 0.01 6.17 -7.86
N LEU A 34 0.52 4.99 -7.57
CA LEU A 34 1.59 4.73 -6.62
C LEU A 34 2.78 4.06 -7.31
N VAL A 35 3.99 4.44 -6.92
CA VAL A 35 5.24 3.81 -7.40
C VAL A 35 6.00 3.24 -6.21
N GLY A 36 6.16 1.93 -6.17
CA GLY A 36 6.98 1.27 -5.16
C GLY A 36 8.46 1.65 -5.32
N LEU A 37 9.11 2.08 -4.26
CA LEU A 37 10.52 2.49 -4.25
C LEU A 37 11.42 1.37 -3.74
N ASP A 38 11.03 0.67 -2.70
CA ASP A 38 11.79 -0.44 -2.12
C ASP A 38 11.41 -1.79 -2.76
N SER A 39 10.17 -1.93 -3.22
CA SER A 39 9.67 -3.17 -3.80
C SER A 39 8.60 -2.88 -4.86
N LYS A 40 8.55 -3.73 -5.89
CA LYS A 40 7.47 -3.76 -6.89
C LYS A 40 6.38 -4.79 -6.58
N ALA A 41 6.52 -5.53 -5.48
CA ALA A 41 5.50 -6.47 -5.04
C ALA A 41 4.25 -5.75 -4.53
N VAL A 42 3.13 -5.99 -5.19
CA VAL A 42 1.82 -5.43 -4.85
C VAL A 42 1.06 -6.40 -3.96
N ARG A 43 0.52 -5.90 -2.85
CA ARG A 43 -0.07 -6.71 -1.79
C ARG A 43 -1.55 -6.40 -1.59
N ALA A 44 -2.29 -7.41 -1.13
CA ALA A 44 -3.68 -7.23 -0.70
C ALA A 44 -3.74 -6.24 0.48
N PRO A 45 -4.55 -5.18 0.38
CA PRO A 45 -4.64 -4.17 1.45
C PRO A 45 -5.40 -4.65 2.68
N VAL A 46 -6.26 -5.64 2.52
CA VAL A 46 -7.14 -6.23 3.56
C VAL A 46 -7.30 -7.72 3.33
N ASP A 47 -7.83 -8.44 4.31
CA ASP A 47 -8.36 -9.78 4.12
C ASP A 47 -9.57 -9.72 3.19
N GLY A 48 -9.71 -10.68 2.28
CA GLY A 48 -10.79 -10.63 1.31
C GLY A 48 -10.74 -11.78 0.32
N THR A 49 -11.64 -11.73 -0.67
CA THR A 49 -11.71 -12.70 -1.77
C THR A 49 -11.44 -12.01 -3.11
N VAL A 50 -10.61 -12.62 -3.93
CA VAL A 50 -10.31 -12.12 -5.28
C VAL A 50 -11.55 -12.24 -6.17
N LEU A 51 -12.12 -11.10 -6.56
CA LEU A 51 -13.27 -11.04 -7.46
C LEU A 51 -12.88 -11.25 -8.92
N ARG A 52 -11.74 -10.68 -9.31
CA ARG A 52 -11.21 -10.76 -10.68
C ARG A 52 -9.69 -10.80 -10.62
N SER A 53 -9.10 -11.61 -11.48
CA SER A 53 -7.68 -11.64 -11.77
C SER A 53 -7.53 -11.87 -13.28
N ARG A 54 -7.41 -10.80 -14.08
CA ARG A 54 -7.41 -10.88 -15.52
C ARG A 54 -6.70 -9.71 -16.20
N ILE A 55 -6.43 -9.86 -17.50
CA ILE A 55 -6.09 -8.76 -18.41
C ILE A 55 -7.31 -8.45 -19.28
N VAL A 56 -7.52 -7.19 -19.58
CA VAL A 56 -8.50 -6.74 -20.57
C VAL A 56 -7.74 -6.18 -21.77
N THR A 57 -7.87 -6.83 -22.92
CA THR A 57 -7.21 -6.42 -24.17
C THR A 57 -8.19 -5.79 -25.17
N ASP A 58 -9.48 -6.01 -24.98
CA ASP A 58 -10.54 -5.42 -25.80
C ASP A 58 -10.73 -3.94 -25.45
N ARG A 59 -10.31 -3.07 -26.37
CA ARG A 59 -10.41 -1.61 -26.22
C ARG A 59 -11.84 -1.06 -26.24
N SER A 60 -12.83 -1.83 -26.65
CA SER A 60 -14.25 -1.45 -26.53
C SER A 60 -14.77 -1.58 -25.10
N ASN A 61 -14.08 -2.36 -24.27
CA ASN A 61 -14.38 -2.49 -22.85
C ASN A 61 -13.66 -1.40 -22.07
N ARG A 62 -14.41 -0.56 -21.33
CA ARG A 62 -13.83 0.56 -20.56
C ARG A 62 -12.73 0.15 -19.57
N THR A 63 -12.73 -1.11 -19.10
CA THR A 63 -11.69 -1.61 -18.19
C THR A 63 -10.40 -2.04 -18.90
N TRP A 64 -10.28 -1.90 -20.23
CA TRP A 64 -9.02 -2.15 -20.94
C TRP A 64 -7.89 -1.24 -20.43
N GLU A 65 -8.25 -0.06 -19.97
CA GLU A 65 -7.31 0.91 -19.40
C GLU A 65 -6.55 0.35 -18.19
N TRP A 66 -7.15 -0.57 -17.44
CA TRP A 66 -6.53 -1.19 -16.26
C TRP A 66 -5.42 -2.21 -16.58
N GLY A 67 -5.38 -2.72 -17.83
CA GLY A 67 -4.44 -3.76 -18.23
C GLY A 67 -4.60 -5.05 -17.43
N ASN A 68 -3.49 -5.59 -16.92
CA ASN A 68 -3.52 -6.64 -15.92
C ASN A 68 -3.98 -6.06 -14.58
N TYR A 69 -5.01 -6.64 -14.00
CA TYR A 69 -5.48 -6.22 -12.69
C TYR A 69 -5.96 -7.38 -11.82
N VAL A 70 -5.88 -7.17 -10.53
CA VAL A 70 -6.54 -7.98 -9.49
C VAL A 70 -7.54 -7.09 -8.76
N SER A 71 -8.76 -7.57 -8.54
CA SER A 71 -9.71 -6.91 -7.65
C SER A 71 -10.07 -7.81 -6.48
N VAL A 72 -10.12 -7.23 -5.27
CA VAL A 72 -10.39 -7.92 -4.01
C VAL A 72 -11.64 -7.35 -3.37
N ALA A 73 -12.63 -8.20 -3.10
CA ALA A 73 -13.71 -7.88 -2.19
C ALA A 73 -13.17 -7.99 -0.77
N GLY A 74 -12.97 -6.87 -0.12
CA GLY A 74 -12.48 -6.81 1.25
C GLY A 74 -13.57 -7.18 2.27
N ASP A 75 -13.16 -7.78 3.38
CA ASP A 75 -14.04 -8.09 4.51
C ASP A 75 -14.55 -6.82 5.21
N ASP A 76 -13.94 -5.67 4.92
CA ASP A 76 -14.34 -4.35 5.37
C ASP A 76 -15.46 -3.70 4.54
N GLY A 77 -15.97 -4.41 3.51
CA GLY A 77 -17.08 -3.97 2.67
C GLY A 77 -16.68 -3.10 1.48
N TYR A 78 -15.38 -2.86 1.27
CA TYR A 78 -14.87 -2.19 0.08
C TYR A 78 -14.40 -3.18 -0.99
N THR A 79 -14.37 -2.72 -2.24
CA THR A 79 -13.70 -3.44 -3.34
C THR A 79 -12.46 -2.68 -3.77
N TYR A 80 -11.33 -3.36 -3.76
CA TYR A 80 -10.02 -2.84 -4.09
C TYR A 80 -9.59 -3.28 -5.49
N TYR A 81 -9.14 -2.34 -6.33
CA TYR A 81 -8.65 -2.60 -7.67
C TYR A 81 -7.17 -2.24 -7.74
N LEU A 82 -6.35 -3.20 -8.14
CA LEU A 82 -4.90 -3.11 -8.22
C LEU A 82 -4.52 -3.34 -9.69
N CYS A 83 -4.25 -2.25 -10.42
CA CYS A 83 -4.20 -2.22 -11.88
C CYS A 83 -2.80 -1.95 -12.43
N HIS A 84 -2.64 -2.08 -13.76
CA HIS A 84 -1.39 -1.91 -14.51
C HIS A 84 -0.30 -2.94 -14.18
N LEU A 85 -0.65 -4.06 -13.54
CA LEU A 85 0.30 -5.08 -13.11
C LEU A 85 1.09 -5.65 -14.29
N SER A 86 2.39 -5.92 -14.09
CA SER A 86 3.18 -6.72 -15.01
C SER A 86 2.84 -8.20 -14.87
N ARG A 87 2.53 -8.65 -13.64
CA ARG A 87 2.15 -10.03 -13.31
C ARG A 87 1.08 -10.05 -12.24
N ARG A 88 0.09 -10.91 -12.40
CA ARG A 88 -0.91 -11.27 -11.40
C ARG A 88 -0.43 -12.55 -10.71
N LEU A 89 -0.57 -12.63 -9.39
CA LEU A 89 -0.09 -13.74 -8.56
C LEU A 89 -1.19 -14.36 -7.72
N ALA A 90 -2.40 -13.82 -7.79
CA ALA A 90 -3.59 -14.37 -7.13
C ALA A 90 -4.64 -14.74 -8.17
N GLU A 91 -5.39 -15.80 -7.92
CA GLU A 91 -6.41 -16.33 -8.82
C GLU A 91 -7.82 -15.86 -8.41
N GLN A 92 -8.75 -15.78 -9.37
CA GLN A 92 -10.14 -15.47 -9.09
C GLN A 92 -10.76 -16.52 -8.17
N GLY A 93 -11.45 -16.07 -7.12
CA GLY A 93 -12.03 -16.91 -6.08
C GLY A 93 -11.08 -17.23 -4.93
N GLU A 94 -9.79 -16.90 -5.06
CA GLU A 94 -8.80 -17.11 -4.00
C GLU A 94 -9.11 -16.23 -2.78
N ARG A 95 -8.99 -16.81 -1.59
CA ARG A 95 -9.02 -16.08 -0.33
C ARG A 95 -7.63 -15.53 -0.04
N VAL A 96 -7.49 -14.22 0.08
CA VAL A 96 -6.23 -13.55 0.35
C VAL A 96 -6.22 -12.90 1.73
N ARG A 97 -5.03 -12.83 2.33
CA ARG A 97 -4.81 -12.13 3.60
C ARG A 97 -4.19 -10.76 3.35
N ALA A 98 -4.48 -9.83 4.22
CA ALA A 98 -3.80 -8.54 4.25
C ALA A 98 -2.28 -8.72 4.23
N GLY A 99 -1.60 -8.04 3.30
CA GLY A 99 -0.15 -8.16 3.10
C GLY A 99 0.30 -9.31 2.19
N GLN A 100 -0.57 -10.25 1.80
CA GLN A 100 -0.24 -11.27 0.81
C GLN A 100 0.13 -10.62 -0.53
N VAL A 101 1.21 -11.07 -1.16
CA VAL A 101 1.59 -10.60 -2.51
C VAL A 101 0.61 -11.16 -3.53
N ILE A 102 -0.08 -10.27 -4.25
CA ILE A 102 -1.11 -10.63 -5.23
C ILE A 102 -0.78 -10.19 -6.66
N GLY A 103 0.33 -9.44 -6.84
CA GLY A 103 0.80 -9.00 -8.14
C GLY A 103 2.14 -8.30 -8.07
N ILE A 104 2.64 -7.93 -9.25
CA ILE A 104 3.86 -7.12 -9.42
C ILE A 104 3.49 -5.87 -10.20
N GLU A 105 3.92 -4.70 -9.70
CA GLU A 105 3.77 -3.41 -10.39
C GLU A 105 4.27 -3.49 -11.83
N GLY A 106 3.59 -2.77 -12.71
CA GLY A 106 3.95 -2.75 -14.13
C GLY A 106 3.42 -1.51 -14.85
N SER A 107 3.22 -1.66 -16.15
CA SER A 107 2.77 -0.59 -17.05
C SER A 107 1.84 -1.13 -18.14
N THR A 108 1.00 -2.10 -17.82
CA THR A 108 0.04 -2.67 -18.77
C THR A 108 -1.23 -1.82 -18.87
N GLY A 109 -1.95 -1.89 -19.99
CA GLY A 109 -3.14 -1.06 -20.23
C GLY A 109 -2.79 0.38 -20.61
N ARG A 110 -3.59 1.35 -20.14
CA ARG A 110 -3.39 2.79 -20.41
C ARG A 110 -2.43 3.39 -19.37
N SER A 111 -1.15 3.33 -19.64
CA SER A 111 -0.10 3.72 -18.69
C SER A 111 1.05 4.44 -19.40
N THR A 112 1.63 5.45 -18.77
CA THR A 112 2.82 6.20 -19.24
C THR A 112 4.13 5.66 -18.68
N GLY A 113 4.09 4.74 -17.72
CA GLY A 113 5.26 4.17 -17.05
C GLY A 113 4.88 3.27 -15.90
N SER A 114 5.87 2.61 -15.29
CA SER A 114 5.62 1.67 -14.18
C SER A 114 4.99 2.36 -12.97
N HIS A 115 3.78 1.94 -12.63
CA HIS A 115 3.05 2.34 -11.43
C HIS A 115 1.93 1.35 -11.12
N LEU A 116 1.38 1.42 -9.92
CA LEU A 116 0.13 0.80 -9.51
C LEU A 116 -0.97 1.86 -9.55
N HIS A 117 -1.99 1.68 -10.38
CA HIS A 117 -3.26 2.39 -10.18
C HIS A 117 -4.05 1.66 -9.12
N PHE A 118 -4.27 2.33 -7.99
CA PHE A 118 -4.99 1.80 -6.83
C PHE A 118 -6.31 2.52 -6.66
N GLU A 119 -7.42 1.80 -6.89
CA GLU A 119 -8.77 2.33 -6.80
C GLU A 119 -9.56 1.58 -5.74
N VAL A 120 -10.40 2.29 -4.99
CA VAL A 120 -11.30 1.70 -3.99
C VAL A 120 -12.74 2.09 -4.29
N ARG A 121 -13.64 1.14 -4.20
CA ARG A 121 -15.09 1.36 -4.35
C ARG A 121 -15.84 0.88 -3.13
N ASN A 122 -16.87 1.66 -2.76
CA ASN A 122 -17.82 1.26 -1.72
C ASN A 122 -18.81 0.20 -2.22
N SER A 123 -19.70 -0.26 -1.34
CA SER A 123 -20.74 -1.26 -1.65
C SER A 123 -21.72 -0.82 -2.75
N ALA A 124 -21.88 0.47 -3.00
CA ALA A 124 -22.68 1.02 -4.09
C ALA A 124 -21.91 1.05 -5.44
N GLY A 125 -20.64 0.63 -5.46
CA GLY A 125 -19.78 0.66 -6.65
C GLY A 125 -19.18 2.03 -6.97
N SER A 126 -19.39 3.03 -6.13
CA SER A 126 -18.82 4.38 -6.30
C SER A 126 -17.36 4.41 -5.84
N ALA A 127 -16.50 5.07 -6.63
CA ALA A 127 -15.12 5.32 -6.22
C ALA A 127 -15.09 6.22 -4.98
N VAL A 128 -14.23 5.88 -4.05
CA VAL A 128 -13.93 6.65 -2.84
C VAL A 128 -12.45 6.99 -2.82
N ASP A 129 -12.09 8.07 -2.15
CA ASP A 129 -10.69 8.49 -2.05
C ASP A 129 -9.82 7.42 -1.37
N PRO A 130 -8.92 6.76 -2.11
CA PRO A 130 -8.09 5.72 -1.55
C PRO A 130 -7.07 6.26 -0.54
N THR A 131 -6.69 7.54 -0.65
CA THR A 131 -5.67 8.13 0.22
C THR A 131 -6.16 8.28 1.65
N VAL A 132 -7.46 8.53 1.84
CA VAL A 132 -8.11 8.54 3.16
C VAL A 132 -8.06 7.14 3.79
N ILE A 133 -8.40 6.10 3.02
CA ILE A 133 -8.38 4.70 3.49
C ILE A 133 -6.96 4.26 3.83
N LEU A 134 -5.99 4.64 3.01
CA LEU A 134 -4.58 4.33 3.23
C LEU A 134 -3.92 5.21 4.32
N GLY A 135 -4.53 6.33 4.72
CA GLY A 135 -3.91 7.30 5.62
C GLY A 135 -2.60 7.86 5.06
N ILE A 136 -2.63 8.32 3.79
CA ILE A 136 -1.50 8.92 3.09
C ILE A 136 -1.90 10.28 2.50
N PRO A 137 -0.95 11.19 2.20
CA PRO A 137 -1.26 12.44 1.49
C PRO A 137 -1.90 12.18 0.12
N ASN A 138 -2.78 13.07 -0.33
CA ASN A 138 -3.30 13.08 -1.71
C ASN A 138 -2.54 14.13 -2.54
N GLU A 139 -1.23 13.97 -2.67
CA GLU A 139 -0.34 14.94 -3.29
C GLU A 139 0.69 14.25 -4.19
N ALA A 140 0.80 14.71 -5.44
CA ALA A 140 1.81 14.18 -6.37
C ALA A 140 3.24 14.48 -5.88
N GLY A 141 4.10 13.47 -5.94
CA GLY A 141 5.49 13.56 -5.46
C GLY A 141 5.66 13.19 -3.99
N ALA A 142 4.60 13.20 -3.17
CA ALA A 142 4.69 12.80 -1.78
C ALA A 142 5.19 11.35 -1.65
N VAL A 143 6.08 11.12 -0.70
CA VAL A 143 6.66 9.80 -0.40
C VAL A 143 6.13 9.30 0.93
N TYR A 144 5.56 8.11 0.91
CA TYR A 144 5.32 7.33 2.11
C TYR A 144 6.53 6.45 2.38
N ASP A 145 7.10 6.53 3.56
CA ASP A 145 8.35 5.85 3.94
C ASP A 145 8.17 4.55 4.73
N GLY A 146 7.00 3.96 4.65
CA GLY A 146 6.67 2.72 5.37
C GLY A 146 6.31 2.95 6.84
N GLY A 147 6.18 4.21 7.27
CA GLY A 147 6.04 4.56 8.69
C GLY A 147 7.37 4.45 9.47
N ASN A 148 8.48 4.47 8.72
CA ASN A 148 9.84 4.35 9.29
C ASN A 148 10.41 5.70 9.73
N SER A 149 9.82 6.84 9.32
CA SER A 149 10.28 8.12 9.82
C SER A 149 10.04 8.22 11.32
N VAL A 150 11.12 8.57 12.01
CA VAL A 150 11.10 8.84 13.44
C VAL A 150 10.94 10.34 13.63
N SER A 151 10.04 10.74 14.50
CA SER A 151 9.91 12.16 14.86
C SER A 151 11.21 12.67 15.47
N PRO A 152 11.68 13.89 15.15
CA PRO A 152 12.96 14.38 15.64
C PRO A 152 13.15 14.31 17.15
N TRP A 153 12.07 14.52 17.92
CA TRP A 153 12.10 14.44 19.38
C TRP A 153 12.29 13.01 19.92
N ALA A 154 12.03 11.98 19.11
CA ALA A 154 12.13 10.57 19.50
C ALA A 154 13.36 9.87 18.95
N GLN A 155 14.17 10.54 18.09
CA GLN A 155 15.24 9.90 17.32
C GLN A 155 16.24 9.18 18.23
N GLU A 156 16.78 9.88 19.26
CA GLU A 156 17.77 9.32 20.17
C GLU A 156 17.22 8.07 20.91
N ALA A 157 15.99 8.13 21.41
CA ALA A 157 15.37 7.01 22.11
C ALA A 157 15.12 5.81 21.20
N VAL A 158 14.73 6.05 19.94
CA VAL A 158 14.51 4.99 18.97
C VAL A 158 15.81 4.35 18.53
N ASP A 159 16.85 5.14 18.26
CA ASP A 159 18.17 4.64 17.88
C ASP A 159 18.76 3.77 19.00
N TRP A 160 18.65 4.22 20.24
CA TRP A 160 19.03 3.42 21.40
C TRP A 160 18.23 2.11 21.50
N ALA A 161 16.91 2.17 21.40
CA ALA A 161 16.05 0.99 21.51
C ALA A 161 16.30 -0.04 20.38
N LEU A 162 16.69 0.40 19.19
CA LEU A 162 17.14 -0.45 18.08
C LEU A 162 18.49 -1.11 18.40
N ALA A 163 19.46 -0.34 18.88
CA ALA A 163 20.79 -0.83 19.23
C ALA A 163 20.72 -1.92 20.33
N GLU A 164 19.87 -1.71 21.33
CA GLU A 164 19.64 -2.65 22.43
C GLU A 164 18.68 -3.82 22.07
N GLY A 165 18.15 -3.85 20.85
CA GLY A 165 17.23 -4.91 20.41
C GLY A 165 15.86 -4.88 21.12
N ILE A 166 15.46 -3.77 21.71
CA ILE A 166 14.14 -3.55 22.30
C ILE A 166 13.11 -3.40 21.18
N LEU A 167 13.41 -2.58 20.17
CA LEU A 167 12.65 -2.44 18.93
C LEU A 167 13.27 -3.30 17.83
N LEU A 168 12.48 -4.10 17.15
CA LEU A 168 12.94 -4.98 16.06
C LEU A 168 12.21 -4.74 14.73
N GLY A 169 11.18 -3.87 14.73
CA GLY A 169 10.30 -3.67 13.57
C GLY A 169 9.41 -4.89 13.27
N ASP A 170 8.98 -5.00 12.03
CA ASP A 170 8.02 -6.02 11.56
C ASP A 170 8.68 -7.29 10.96
N GLY A 171 9.99 -7.44 11.08
CA GLY A 171 10.76 -8.54 10.48
C GLY A 171 11.03 -8.38 8.97
N ALA A 172 10.39 -7.42 8.30
CA ALA A 172 10.64 -7.07 6.89
C ALA A 172 11.50 -5.80 6.74
N GLY A 173 12.12 -5.34 7.85
CA GLY A 173 12.98 -4.17 7.88
C GLY A 173 12.24 -2.84 8.09
N ASN A 174 10.93 -2.86 8.34
CA ASN A 174 10.19 -1.64 8.65
C ASN A 174 10.11 -1.44 10.17
N LEU A 175 10.58 -0.29 10.63
CA LEU A 175 10.57 0.08 12.05
C LEU A 175 9.15 0.29 12.59
N MET A 176 8.23 0.79 11.74
CA MET A 176 6.85 1.10 12.12
C MET A 176 6.74 2.14 13.25
N ALA A 177 7.70 3.08 13.32
CA ALA A 177 7.87 4.03 14.43
C ALA A 177 6.63 4.87 14.78
N GLN A 178 5.76 5.12 13.78
CA GLN A 178 4.53 5.91 13.97
C GLN A 178 3.25 5.05 14.02
N LYS A 179 3.38 3.72 14.03
CA LYS A 179 2.25 2.83 14.20
C LYS A 179 1.77 2.85 15.66
N SER A 180 0.46 2.78 15.88
CA SER A 180 -0.09 2.56 17.22
C SER A 180 0.44 1.26 17.82
N CYS A 181 0.89 1.32 19.06
CA CYS A 181 1.40 0.17 19.80
C CYS A 181 0.24 -0.51 20.56
N THR A 182 0.16 -1.84 20.42
CA THR A 182 -0.78 -2.63 21.21
C THR A 182 -0.29 -2.80 22.65
N ARG A 183 -1.18 -3.21 23.57
CA ARG A 183 -0.77 -3.57 24.95
C ARG A 183 0.21 -4.76 24.95
N GLU A 184 0.04 -5.70 24.04
CA GLU A 184 0.94 -6.87 23.90
C GLU A 184 2.32 -6.46 23.42
N GLU A 185 2.41 -5.60 22.40
CA GLU A 185 3.68 -5.04 21.92
C GLU A 185 4.38 -4.24 23.01
N THR A 186 3.65 -3.45 23.78
CA THR A 186 4.18 -2.70 24.94
C THR A 186 4.73 -3.65 25.99
N ALA A 187 4.03 -4.74 26.33
CA ALA A 187 4.51 -5.72 27.28
C ALA A 187 5.79 -6.42 26.82
N VAL A 188 5.91 -6.72 25.51
CA VAL A 188 7.12 -7.27 24.92
C VAL A 188 8.30 -6.31 25.00
N PHE A 189 8.10 -5.02 24.72
CA PHE A 189 9.15 -4.00 24.84
C PHE A 189 9.64 -3.86 26.29
N LEU A 190 8.74 -3.78 27.26
CA LEU A 190 9.07 -3.71 28.69
C LEU A 190 9.80 -4.97 29.17
N HIS A 191 9.39 -6.16 28.68
CA HIS A 191 10.06 -7.39 29.03
C HIS A 191 11.50 -7.45 28.50
N ARG A 192 11.74 -7.03 27.25
CA ARG A 192 13.09 -6.96 26.67
C ARG A 192 13.97 -5.97 27.45
N LEU A 193 13.44 -4.78 27.77
CA LEU A 193 14.12 -3.80 28.60
C LEU A 193 14.51 -4.40 29.96
N TYR A 194 13.59 -5.07 30.62
CA TYR A 194 13.86 -5.74 31.91
C TYR A 194 14.97 -6.79 31.80
N GLN A 195 15.02 -7.58 30.72
CA GLN A 195 16.06 -8.57 30.51
C GLN A 195 17.45 -7.95 30.29
N ILE A 196 17.51 -6.76 29.66
CA ILE A 196 18.77 -6.03 29.47
C ILE A 196 19.27 -5.53 30.83
N LEU A 197 18.43 -4.86 31.61
CA LEU A 197 18.78 -4.31 32.91
C LEU A 197 19.27 -5.40 33.90
N ARG A 198 18.75 -6.63 33.82
CA ARG A 198 19.21 -7.75 34.66
C ARG A 198 20.53 -8.37 34.25
N LYS A 199 21.06 -8.08 33.07
CA LYS A 199 22.36 -8.60 32.61
C LYS A 199 23.50 -7.67 33.02
N GLU A 200 23.20 -6.47 33.46
CA GLU A 200 24.18 -5.47 33.91
C GLU A 200 24.44 -5.55 35.42
N GLU A 201 23.68 -6.39 36.17
CA GLU A 201 23.93 -6.76 37.56
C GLU A 201 24.72 -8.08 37.65
#